data_0b85995f336a8bef141de590442a3886
#
_entry.id   0b85995f336a8bef141de590442a3886
#
_cell.length_a   1.000
_cell.length_b   1.000
_cell.length_c   1.000
_cell.angle_alpha   90.00
_cell.angle_beta   90.00
_cell.angle_gamma   90.00
#
_symmetry.space_group_name_H-M   'P 1'
#
loop_
_entity.id
_entity.type
_entity.pdbx_description
1 polymer ?
#
loop_
_entity_poly.entity_id
_entity_poly.type
_entity_poly.pdbx_seq_one_letter_code
_entity_poly.pdbx_strand_id
1 'polypeptide(L)'
;MFEDHNNAIYDIMLSSGLLTKPQLEELDETHVNTGKPLADVIIDSGLVDKDAMLKAIAKDMRYEYMPFPPAEIPEDAIKQLRPNMARTYGVVPIKFDDTNITLIAKDPFNNAVIDDLTFSLNKDVSLVVMDPEKVDALIVQYYGEDNLSIDDILSEIKDDDFGNGDASSKANETPIIRFVNLILQQAVKDKASDIHFEPFEDQFKIRYRIDGALYEMAPPPKSLALPVISRIKVLANLNIAETRIPQDGRIKITISGRPVDLRVSTLPTQFGESVVLRVLDKGVVNLDLEKLSMPDEIMENIRRLVKLPNGIFIVTGPTGSGKTTTLYSALREVNTVDVKILTSEDPVEYEIDGIMQVQINHQVGLDFARCLRAFLRQDPDKIMVGEIRDLETAQIAVQASLTGHVVLATLHTNDSPGAVTRLMDMGLEPYLIAASLEGVLGQRLVRRICPTCRTAFEPDQATIDKLGVDPIEIADKKFYFGKGCADCGGSGYRGRQGLFELLLVNDTLRDLITARAPTMVLKQKAVELGMRTLRDDGLRAIFDGATTVDEVLKYT
;
A
#
# COMPACT_ATOMS: atom_id res chain seq x y z
N MET A 1 12.41 -13.23 -16.33
CA MET A 1 13.62 -13.09 -17.20
C MET A 1 13.18 -13.14 -18.67
N PHE A 2 13.54 -12.17 -19.51
CA PHE A 2 13.26 -12.11 -20.96
C PHE A 2 11.76 -12.23 -21.34
N GLU A 3 10.89 -11.42 -20.72
CA GLU A 3 9.42 -11.50 -20.82
C GLU A 3 8.91 -11.43 -22.28
N ASP A 4 9.52 -10.60 -23.12
CA ASP A 4 9.07 -10.37 -24.50
C ASP A 4 9.64 -11.37 -25.51
N HIS A 5 10.47 -12.33 -25.09
CA HIS A 5 11.25 -13.21 -25.98
C HIS A 5 10.95 -14.70 -25.82
N ASN A 6 9.74 -15.05 -25.34
CA ASN A 6 9.36 -16.44 -25.05
C ASN A 6 9.49 -17.36 -26.28
N ASN A 7 9.13 -16.91 -27.48
CA ASN A 7 9.25 -17.70 -28.72
C ASN A 7 10.71 -17.99 -29.07
N ALA A 8 11.59 -16.98 -28.93
CA ALA A 8 13.02 -17.16 -29.19
C ALA A 8 13.66 -18.14 -28.21
N ILE A 9 13.27 -18.07 -26.94
CA ILE A 9 13.72 -18.98 -25.90
C ILE A 9 13.26 -20.42 -26.20
N TYR A 10 11.99 -20.60 -26.60
CA TYR A 10 11.45 -21.89 -27.01
C TYR A 10 12.29 -22.53 -28.12
N ASP A 11 12.55 -21.77 -29.19
CA ASP A 11 13.31 -22.25 -30.33
C ASP A 11 14.77 -22.57 -29.97
N ILE A 12 15.40 -21.76 -29.11
CA ILE A 12 16.77 -21.98 -28.63
C ILE A 12 16.86 -23.23 -27.77
N MET A 13 15.91 -23.44 -26.85
CA MET A 13 15.91 -24.62 -26.00
C MET A 13 15.72 -25.92 -26.82
N LEU A 14 14.89 -25.86 -27.84
CA LEU A 14 14.67 -26.99 -28.77
C LEU A 14 15.91 -27.25 -29.65
N SER A 15 16.46 -26.21 -30.27
CA SER A 15 17.61 -26.33 -31.18
C SER A 15 18.90 -26.73 -30.48
N SER A 16 19.09 -26.30 -29.23
CA SER A 16 20.24 -26.68 -28.41
C SER A 16 20.17 -28.11 -27.87
N GLY A 17 19.00 -28.73 -27.95
CA GLY A 17 18.76 -30.09 -27.42
C GLY A 17 18.72 -30.15 -25.87
N LEU A 18 18.59 -29.01 -25.18
CA LEU A 18 18.47 -28.96 -23.73
C LEU A 18 17.10 -29.45 -23.26
N LEU A 19 16.06 -29.22 -24.05
CA LEU A 19 14.71 -29.73 -23.80
C LEU A 19 14.15 -30.39 -25.04
N THR A 20 13.34 -31.43 -24.84
CA THR A 20 12.59 -32.09 -25.89
C THR A 20 11.29 -31.34 -26.18
N LYS A 21 10.75 -31.49 -27.38
CA LYS A 21 9.52 -30.83 -27.79
C LYS A 21 8.35 -31.08 -26.82
N PRO A 22 8.07 -32.32 -26.32
CA PRO A 22 7.01 -32.53 -25.33
C PRO A 22 7.22 -31.81 -24.01
N GLN A 23 8.48 -31.72 -23.54
CA GLN A 23 8.79 -30.97 -22.31
C GLN A 23 8.56 -29.46 -22.49
N LEU A 24 8.92 -28.91 -23.65
CA LEU A 24 8.69 -27.51 -23.97
C LEU A 24 7.20 -27.18 -24.11
N GLU A 25 6.40 -28.06 -24.70
CA GLU A 25 4.95 -27.87 -24.82
C GLU A 25 4.28 -27.82 -23.42
N GLU A 26 4.69 -28.68 -22.48
CA GLU A 26 4.18 -28.69 -21.10
C GLU A 26 4.58 -27.41 -20.34
N LEU A 27 5.83 -26.94 -20.51
CA LEU A 27 6.32 -25.71 -19.89
C LEU A 27 5.67 -24.46 -20.49
N ASP A 28 5.40 -24.47 -21.79
CA ASP A 28 4.71 -23.38 -22.47
C ASP A 28 3.23 -23.29 -22.04
N GLU A 29 2.53 -24.42 -21.88
CA GLU A 29 1.20 -24.45 -21.25
C GLU A 29 1.23 -23.84 -19.85
N THR A 30 2.26 -24.14 -19.06
CA THR A 30 2.43 -23.58 -17.72
C THR A 30 2.70 -22.08 -17.78
N HIS A 31 3.53 -21.60 -18.74
CA HIS A 31 3.75 -20.20 -19.02
C HIS A 31 2.42 -19.47 -19.32
N VAL A 32 1.64 -20.01 -20.26
CA VAL A 32 0.33 -19.44 -20.65
C VAL A 32 -0.64 -19.36 -19.48
N ASN A 33 -0.71 -20.42 -18.64
CA ASN A 33 -1.64 -20.51 -17.52
C ASN A 33 -1.23 -19.61 -16.34
N THR A 34 0.08 -19.43 -16.10
CA THR A 34 0.58 -18.67 -14.94
C THR A 34 0.94 -17.22 -15.26
N GLY A 35 1.13 -16.89 -16.53
CA GLY A 35 1.63 -15.58 -16.98
C GLY A 35 3.10 -15.30 -16.63
N LYS A 36 3.84 -16.31 -16.10
CA LYS A 36 5.28 -16.18 -15.84
C LYS A 36 6.07 -16.28 -17.16
N PRO A 37 7.16 -15.52 -17.35
CA PRO A 37 8.05 -15.67 -18.51
C PRO A 37 8.51 -17.11 -18.70
N LEU A 38 8.57 -17.61 -19.93
CA LEU A 38 8.94 -19.00 -20.23
C LEU A 38 10.32 -19.36 -19.67
N ALA A 39 11.29 -18.45 -19.71
CA ALA A 39 12.61 -18.66 -19.11
C ALA A 39 12.54 -18.99 -17.62
N ASP A 40 11.69 -18.26 -16.88
CA ASP A 40 11.53 -18.48 -15.43
C ASP A 40 10.81 -19.81 -15.15
N VAL A 41 9.82 -20.17 -15.95
CA VAL A 41 9.14 -21.49 -15.85
C VAL A 41 10.12 -22.64 -16.11
N ILE A 42 11.01 -22.51 -17.11
CA ILE A 42 12.03 -23.51 -17.40
C ILE A 42 12.99 -23.70 -16.23
N ILE A 43 13.46 -22.60 -15.63
CA ILE A 43 14.38 -22.64 -14.48
C ILE A 43 13.67 -23.22 -13.24
N ASP A 44 12.44 -22.75 -12.95
CA ASP A 44 11.63 -23.21 -11.81
C ASP A 44 11.34 -24.73 -11.90
N SER A 45 11.22 -25.28 -13.11
CA SER A 45 11.02 -26.72 -13.34
C SER A 45 12.22 -27.60 -12.92
N GLY A 46 13.42 -27.00 -12.83
CA GLY A 46 14.67 -27.72 -12.54
C GLY A 46 15.17 -28.63 -13.66
N LEU A 47 14.54 -28.62 -14.85
CA LEU A 47 14.96 -29.44 -16.00
C LEU A 47 16.21 -28.88 -16.69
N VAL A 48 16.41 -27.58 -16.63
CA VAL A 48 17.57 -26.89 -17.21
C VAL A 48 18.14 -25.92 -16.17
N ASP A 49 19.45 -26.01 -15.96
CA ASP A 49 20.16 -25.06 -15.11
C ASP A 49 20.25 -23.68 -15.77
N LYS A 50 20.15 -22.60 -14.98
CA LYS A 50 20.18 -21.19 -15.43
C LYS A 50 21.42 -20.90 -16.30
N ASP A 51 22.60 -21.37 -15.87
CA ASP A 51 23.85 -21.18 -16.60
C ASP A 51 23.85 -21.92 -17.95
N ALA A 52 23.27 -23.14 -17.98
CA ALA A 52 23.14 -23.92 -19.23
C ALA A 52 22.22 -23.20 -20.24
N MET A 53 21.11 -22.64 -19.78
CA MET A 53 20.20 -21.87 -20.62
C MET A 53 20.86 -20.60 -21.17
N LEU A 54 21.52 -19.80 -20.31
CA LEU A 54 22.20 -18.58 -20.73
C LEU A 54 23.34 -18.86 -21.73
N LYS A 55 24.05 -19.98 -21.53
CA LYS A 55 25.09 -20.42 -22.46
C LYS A 55 24.53 -20.85 -23.82
N ALA A 56 23.34 -21.48 -23.85
CA ALA A 56 22.67 -21.81 -25.10
C ALA A 56 22.20 -20.57 -25.83
N ILE A 57 21.63 -19.59 -25.12
CA ILE A 57 21.24 -18.27 -25.68
C ILE A 57 22.45 -17.55 -26.28
N ALA A 58 23.54 -17.46 -25.51
CA ALA A 58 24.77 -16.81 -26.00
C ALA A 58 25.32 -17.47 -27.26
N LYS A 59 25.32 -18.81 -27.32
CA LYS A 59 25.78 -19.57 -28.48
C LYS A 59 24.91 -19.35 -29.72
N ASP A 60 23.59 -19.33 -29.55
CA ASP A 60 22.66 -19.09 -30.68
C ASP A 60 22.81 -17.68 -31.25
N MET A 61 22.94 -16.69 -30.38
CA MET A 61 23.12 -15.29 -30.73
C MET A 61 24.56 -14.93 -31.16
N ARG A 62 25.48 -15.88 -31.10
CA ARG A 62 26.93 -15.71 -31.38
C ARG A 62 27.62 -14.69 -30.48
N TYR A 63 27.17 -14.61 -29.24
CA TYR A 63 27.79 -13.81 -28.18
C TYR A 63 28.65 -14.68 -27.28
N GLU A 64 29.56 -14.06 -26.54
CA GLU A 64 30.34 -14.72 -25.51
C GLU A 64 29.46 -14.86 -24.22
N TYR A 65 29.61 -15.98 -23.51
CA TYR A 65 28.97 -16.20 -22.23
C TYR A 65 29.96 -16.01 -21.09
N MET A 66 29.60 -15.20 -20.09
CA MET A 66 30.42 -14.94 -18.91
C MET A 66 29.66 -15.36 -17.63
N PRO A 67 30.03 -16.46 -16.96
CA PRO A 67 29.30 -16.99 -15.81
C PRO A 67 29.52 -16.18 -14.52
N PHE A 68 30.64 -15.47 -14.42
CA PHE A 68 30.99 -14.64 -13.27
C PHE A 68 31.39 -13.24 -13.70
N PRO A 69 31.04 -12.21 -12.89
CA PRO A 69 31.51 -10.86 -13.14
C PRO A 69 33.05 -10.81 -13.13
N PRO A 70 33.67 -9.95 -13.95
CA PRO A 70 35.11 -9.73 -13.89
C PRO A 70 35.49 -9.20 -12.50
N ALA A 71 36.65 -9.61 -11.99
CA ALA A 71 37.11 -9.22 -10.67
C ALA A 71 37.24 -7.70 -10.52
N GLU A 72 37.61 -7.02 -11.59
CA GLU A 72 37.74 -5.57 -11.66
C GLU A 72 37.45 -5.08 -13.07
N ILE A 73 36.67 -4.01 -13.21
CA ILE A 73 36.43 -3.35 -14.50
C ILE A 73 37.22 -2.04 -14.48
N PRO A 74 38.04 -1.75 -15.52
CA PRO A 74 38.80 -0.52 -15.57
C PRO A 74 37.88 0.72 -15.50
N GLU A 75 38.21 1.70 -14.66
CA GLU A 75 37.44 2.95 -14.55
C GLU A 75 37.28 3.66 -15.88
N ASP A 76 38.30 3.59 -16.76
CA ASP A 76 38.23 4.21 -18.09
C ASP A 76 37.21 3.52 -19.00
N ALA A 77 36.96 2.23 -18.82
CA ALA A 77 35.87 1.54 -19.51
C ALA A 77 34.52 2.00 -19.00
N ILE A 78 34.35 2.11 -17.66
CA ILE A 78 33.11 2.60 -17.04
C ILE A 78 32.77 4.02 -17.51
N LYS A 79 33.77 4.91 -17.66
CA LYS A 79 33.59 6.29 -18.13
C LYS A 79 33.18 6.40 -19.59
N GLN A 80 33.33 5.34 -20.43
CA GLN A 80 32.87 5.33 -21.81
C GLN A 80 31.34 5.37 -21.91
N LEU A 81 30.62 4.89 -20.92
CA LEU A 81 29.16 4.85 -20.90
C LEU A 81 28.61 5.74 -19.78
N ARG A 82 27.66 6.59 -20.12
CA ARG A 82 26.99 7.44 -19.12
C ARG A 82 26.11 6.59 -18.22
N PRO A 83 25.98 6.92 -16.91
CA PRO A 83 25.19 6.14 -15.95
C PRO A 83 23.74 5.88 -16.41
N ASN A 84 23.09 6.89 -17.00
CA ASN A 84 21.73 6.76 -17.51
C ASN A 84 21.65 5.76 -18.68
N MET A 85 22.64 5.74 -19.58
CA MET A 85 22.68 4.78 -20.69
C MET A 85 22.92 3.36 -20.19
N ALA A 86 23.85 3.17 -19.24
CA ALA A 86 24.12 1.87 -18.63
C ALA A 86 22.84 1.25 -18.04
N ARG A 87 22.05 2.06 -17.33
CA ARG A 87 20.80 1.64 -16.72
C ARG A 87 19.66 1.44 -17.71
N THR A 88 19.50 2.37 -18.66
CA THR A 88 18.43 2.31 -19.66
C THR A 88 18.53 1.08 -20.53
N TYR A 89 19.75 0.79 -20.98
CA TYR A 89 20.00 -0.34 -21.87
C TYR A 89 20.35 -1.63 -21.11
N GLY A 90 20.51 -1.57 -19.77
CA GLY A 90 20.88 -2.72 -18.96
C GLY A 90 22.24 -3.29 -19.33
N VAL A 91 23.26 -2.42 -19.53
CA VAL A 91 24.58 -2.83 -20.01
C VAL A 91 25.71 -2.26 -19.15
N VAL A 92 26.83 -3.01 -19.07
CA VAL A 92 28.04 -2.57 -18.38
C VAL A 92 29.25 -2.77 -19.27
N PRO A 93 30.06 -1.74 -19.57
CA PRO A 93 31.26 -1.88 -20.37
C PRO A 93 32.37 -2.57 -19.59
N ILE A 94 33.03 -3.56 -20.22
CA ILE A 94 34.10 -4.32 -19.59
C ILE A 94 35.44 -4.10 -20.29
N LYS A 95 35.41 -3.77 -21.58
CA LYS A 95 36.60 -3.57 -22.39
C LYS A 95 36.31 -2.60 -23.52
N PHE A 96 37.29 -1.78 -23.89
CA PHE A 96 37.18 -0.89 -25.05
C PHE A 96 38.53 -0.67 -25.71
N ASP A 97 38.49 -0.29 -26.96
CA ASP A 97 39.60 0.26 -27.73
C ASP A 97 39.11 1.48 -28.57
N ASP A 98 39.90 1.95 -29.52
CA ASP A 98 39.56 3.13 -30.30
C ASP A 98 38.31 2.93 -31.18
N THR A 99 38.02 1.70 -31.61
CA THR A 99 36.97 1.34 -32.56
C THR A 99 35.89 0.46 -31.97
N ASN A 100 36.18 -0.30 -30.91
CA ASN A 100 35.28 -1.31 -30.39
C ASN A 100 35.01 -1.09 -28.88
N ILE A 101 33.84 -1.50 -28.45
CA ILE A 101 33.47 -1.60 -27.03
C ILE A 101 32.75 -2.91 -26.74
N THR A 102 33.16 -3.60 -25.67
CA THR A 102 32.52 -4.84 -25.23
C THR A 102 31.68 -4.57 -23.99
N LEU A 103 30.39 -4.88 -24.07
CA LEU A 103 29.40 -4.63 -23.03
C LEU A 103 28.83 -5.96 -22.54
N ILE A 104 28.70 -6.11 -21.21
CA ILE A 104 27.83 -7.14 -20.64
C ILE A 104 26.40 -6.63 -20.75
N ALA A 105 25.47 -7.44 -21.26
CA ALA A 105 24.07 -7.06 -21.45
C ALA A 105 23.13 -7.90 -20.56
N LYS A 106 22.13 -7.23 -19.97
CA LYS A 106 21.04 -7.85 -19.22
C LYS A 106 20.07 -8.59 -20.14
N ASP A 107 19.78 -8.02 -21.31
CA ASP A 107 18.91 -8.59 -22.34
C ASP A 107 19.66 -8.69 -23.67
N PRO A 108 20.12 -9.89 -24.05
CA PRO A 108 20.87 -10.09 -25.28
C PRO A 108 19.98 -10.09 -26.53
N PHE A 109 18.66 -10.16 -26.41
CA PHE A 109 17.73 -10.21 -27.55
C PHE A 109 17.42 -8.83 -28.14
N ASN A 110 17.68 -7.76 -27.37
CA ASN A 110 17.34 -6.40 -27.78
C ASN A 110 18.38 -5.81 -28.76
N ASN A 111 18.23 -6.10 -30.05
CA ASN A 111 19.14 -5.60 -31.10
C ASN A 111 19.12 -4.08 -31.24
N ALA A 112 18.01 -3.39 -30.88
CA ALA A 112 17.93 -1.94 -30.94
C ALA A 112 18.94 -1.26 -30.00
N VAL A 113 19.32 -1.92 -28.92
CA VAL A 113 20.35 -1.46 -27.98
C VAL A 113 21.71 -1.37 -28.65
N ILE A 114 22.05 -2.34 -29.53
CA ILE A 114 23.33 -2.34 -30.23
C ILE A 114 23.40 -1.16 -31.19
N ASP A 115 22.36 -0.93 -31.99
CA ASP A 115 22.30 0.15 -32.98
C ASP A 115 22.36 1.52 -32.31
N ASP A 116 21.59 1.73 -31.25
CA ASP A 116 21.55 2.97 -30.45
C ASP A 116 22.90 3.26 -29.79
N LEU A 117 23.52 2.24 -29.19
CA LEU A 117 24.82 2.39 -28.52
C LEU A 117 25.95 2.59 -29.53
N THR A 118 25.94 1.89 -30.68
CA THR A 118 26.91 2.08 -31.77
C THR A 118 26.83 3.51 -32.26
N PHE A 119 25.64 4.05 -32.50
CA PHE A 119 25.45 5.43 -32.92
C PHE A 119 25.92 6.44 -31.86
N SER A 120 25.54 6.21 -30.59
CA SER A 120 25.81 7.15 -29.48
C SER A 120 27.28 7.18 -29.08
N LEU A 121 27.98 6.03 -29.15
CA LEU A 121 29.36 5.88 -28.73
C LEU A 121 30.35 6.04 -29.91
N ASN A 122 29.83 5.99 -31.14
CA ASN A 122 30.63 5.96 -32.39
C ASN A 122 31.71 4.85 -32.37
N LYS A 123 31.32 3.67 -31.84
CA LYS A 123 32.15 2.47 -31.70
C LYS A 123 31.34 1.24 -32.06
N ASP A 124 32.01 0.21 -32.58
CA ASP A 124 31.39 -1.10 -32.80
C ASP A 124 31.11 -1.78 -31.43
N VAL A 125 29.86 -2.18 -31.21
CA VAL A 125 29.41 -2.77 -29.97
C VAL A 125 29.40 -4.29 -30.03
N SER A 126 30.09 -4.94 -29.11
CA SER A 126 30.04 -6.39 -28.90
C SER A 126 29.38 -6.71 -27.57
N LEU A 127 28.42 -7.66 -27.56
CA LEU A 127 27.72 -8.05 -26.35
C LEU A 127 28.29 -9.34 -25.75
N VAL A 128 28.24 -9.40 -24.42
CA VAL A 128 28.53 -10.57 -23.60
C VAL A 128 27.30 -10.89 -22.78
N VAL A 129 26.87 -12.13 -22.79
CA VAL A 129 25.70 -12.60 -22.02
C VAL A 129 26.13 -12.97 -20.62
N MET A 130 25.41 -12.47 -19.64
CA MET A 130 25.56 -12.79 -18.23
C MET A 130 24.19 -12.94 -17.57
N ASP A 131 24.15 -13.53 -16.39
CA ASP A 131 22.95 -13.57 -15.54
C ASP A 131 22.42 -12.14 -15.30
N PRO A 132 21.16 -11.83 -15.68
CA PRO A 132 20.57 -10.50 -15.50
C PRO A 132 20.68 -9.93 -14.08
N GLU A 133 20.56 -10.76 -13.05
CA GLU A 133 20.71 -10.32 -11.64
C GLU A 133 22.14 -9.86 -11.34
N LYS A 134 23.13 -10.53 -11.91
CA LYS A 134 24.54 -10.14 -11.77
C LYS A 134 24.84 -8.86 -12.53
N VAL A 135 24.19 -8.65 -13.69
CA VAL A 135 24.32 -7.39 -14.45
C VAL A 135 23.73 -6.23 -13.67
N ASP A 136 22.55 -6.40 -13.08
CA ASP A 136 21.94 -5.38 -12.21
C ASP A 136 22.86 -5.03 -11.02
N ALA A 137 23.47 -6.04 -10.39
CA ALA A 137 24.44 -5.82 -9.30
C ALA A 137 25.68 -5.03 -9.77
N LEU A 138 26.19 -5.30 -10.97
CA LEU A 138 27.31 -4.54 -11.56
C LEU A 138 26.92 -3.09 -11.88
N ILE A 139 25.71 -2.87 -12.41
CA ILE A 139 25.20 -1.51 -12.67
C ILE A 139 25.15 -0.72 -11.36
N VAL A 140 24.61 -1.32 -10.30
CA VAL A 140 24.58 -0.68 -8.98
C VAL A 140 25.98 -0.43 -8.41
N GLN A 141 26.88 -1.40 -8.57
CA GLN A 141 28.25 -1.29 -8.05
C GLN A 141 29.06 -0.16 -8.71
N TYR A 142 28.97 -0.03 -10.05
CA TYR A 142 29.83 0.90 -10.79
C TYR A 142 29.18 2.25 -11.11
N TYR A 143 27.85 2.29 -11.19
CA TYR A 143 27.08 3.50 -11.50
C TYR A 143 26.20 3.97 -10.35
N GLY A 144 26.21 3.24 -9.22
CA GLY A 144 25.42 3.54 -8.04
C GLY A 144 23.96 3.08 -8.17
N GLU A 145 23.24 3.12 -7.05
CA GLU A 145 21.78 2.96 -7.07
C GLU A 145 21.15 4.09 -7.89
N ASP A 146 19.95 3.86 -8.40
CA ASP A 146 19.19 4.84 -9.19
C ASP A 146 18.83 6.05 -8.30
N ASN A 147 19.82 6.92 -8.09
CA ASN A 147 19.67 8.23 -7.46
C ASN A 147 19.44 9.31 -8.54
N LEU A 148 18.71 8.97 -9.63
CA LEU A 148 18.15 10.03 -10.46
C LEU A 148 17.21 10.82 -9.56
N SER A 149 17.63 12.03 -9.22
CA SER A 149 16.74 12.94 -8.53
C SER A 149 15.60 13.32 -9.49
N ILE A 150 14.46 13.64 -8.94
CA ILE A 150 13.35 14.19 -9.74
C ILE A 150 13.83 15.40 -10.53
N ASP A 151 14.72 16.20 -9.93
CA ASP A 151 15.34 17.38 -10.55
C ASP A 151 16.20 17.04 -11.77
N ASP A 152 16.91 15.90 -11.77
CA ASP A 152 17.70 15.46 -12.93
C ASP A 152 16.81 15.13 -14.13
N ILE A 153 15.70 14.40 -13.90
CA ILE A 153 14.72 14.08 -14.94
C ILE A 153 14.01 15.36 -15.42
N LEU A 154 13.64 16.25 -14.53
CA LEU A 154 13.01 17.52 -14.88
C LEU A 154 13.93 18.41 -15.70
N SER A 155 15.26 18.34 -15.50
CA SER A 155 16.23 19.09 -16.30
C SER A 155 16.41 18.51 -17.71
N GLU A 156 16.15 17.22 -17.95
CA GLU A 156 16.13 16.58 -19.28
C GLU A 156 14.89 16.97 -20.08
N ILE A 157 13.79 17.36 -19.40
CA ILE A 157 12.51 17.73 -20.00
C ILE A 157 12.53 19.23 -20.31
N LYS A 158 12.60 19.60 -21.58
CA LYS A 158 12.48 21.00 -21.99
C LYS A 158 11.01 21.38 -22.15
N ASP A 159 10.62 22.55 -21.61
CA ASP A 159 9.25 23.06 -21.69
C ASP A 159 8.72 23.19 -23.14
N ASP A 160 9.61 23.38 -24.13
CA ASP A 160 9.25 23.53 -25.54
C ASP A 160 8.83 22.19 -26.22
N ASP A 161 9.19 21.03 -25.66
CA ASP A 161 8.90 19.73 -26.25
C ASP A 161 7.41 19.34 -26.09
N PHE A 162 6.64 20.02 -25.24
CA PHE A 162 5.26 19.65 -24.92
C PHE A 162 4.17 20.55 -25.52
N GLY A 163 4.54 21.45 -26.42
CA GLY A 163 3.66 22.53 -26.91
C GLY A 163 2.47 22.13 -27.81
N ASN A 164 2.46 21.09 -28.64
CA ASN A 164 1.39 20.84 -29.63
C ASN A 164 1.29 19.40 -30.16
N GLY A 165 1.38 18.37 -29.34
CA GLY A 165 1.23 16.97 -29.77
C GLY A 165 0.02 16.27 -29.12
N ASP A 166 -0.38 15.13 -29.70
CA ASP A 166 -1.43 14.27 -29.16
C ASP A 166 -1.02 13.72 -27.78
N ALA A 167 -1.88 13.89 -26.77
CA ALA A 167 -1.63 13.49 -25.38
C ALA A 167 -1.26 12.00 -25.23
N SER A 168 -1.78 11.15 -26.10
CA SER A 168 -1.53 9.70 -26.06
C SER A 168 -0.13 9.32 -26.58
N SER A 169 0.41 10.05 -27.56
CA SER A 169 1.78 9.83 -28.04
C SER A 169 2.81 10.27 -27.01
N LYS A 170 2.57 11.41 -26.36
CA LYS A 170 3.45 11.98 -25.31
C LYS A 170 3.47 11.16 -24.02
N ALA A 171 2.37 10.51 -23.67
CA ALA A 171 2.30 9.61 -22.50
C ALA A 171 3.28 8.42 -22.57
N ASN A 172 3.72 8.06 -23.76
CA ASN A 172 4.65 6.95 -24.01
C ASN A 172 6.10 7.40 -24.25
N GLU A 173 6.38 8.70 -24.10
CA GLU A 173 7.75 9.19 -24.18
C GLU A 173 8.58 8.72 -22.98
N THR A 174 9.81 8.31 -23.24
CA THR A 174 10.71 7.74 -22.23
C THR A 174 10.88 8.62 -20.98
N PRO A 175 11.02 9.96 -21.07
CA PRO A 175 11.13 10.82 -19.88
C PRO A 175 9.89 10.79 -18.99
N ILE A 176 8.68 10.77 -19.59
CA ILE A 176 7.42 10.73 -18.83
C ILE A 176 7.26 9.39 -18.10
N ILE A 177 7.59 8.29 -18.79
CA ILE A 177 7.56 6.96 -18.18
C ILE A 177 8.50 6.90 -16.97
N ARG A 178 9.74 7.40 -17.12
CA ARG A 178 10.72 7.44 -16.02
C ARG A 178 10.24 8.31 -14.86
N PHE A 179 9.72 9.50 -15.18
CA PHE A 179 9.20 10.41 -14.17
C PHE A 179 8.08 9.79 -13.33
N VAL A 180 7.07 9.19 -13.97
CA VAL A 180 5.98 8.51 -13.27
C VAL A 180 6.50 7.35 -12.43
N ASN A 181 7.39 6.50 -12.98
CA ASN A 181 7.98 5.38 -12.26
C ASN A 181 8.75 5.84 -11.03
N LEU A 182 9.54 6.92 -11.13
CA LEU A 182 10.29 7.47 -10.01
C LEU A 182 9.38 7.99 -8.90
N ILE A 183 8.28 8.70 -9.26
CA ILE A 183 7.27 9.15 -8.29
C ILE A 183 6.65 7.97 -7.55
N LEU A 184 6.30 6.90 -8.27
CA LEU A 184 5.73 5.69 -7.68
C LEU A 184 6.74 4.98 -6.76
N GLN A 185 8.00 4.87 -7.19
CA GLN A 185 9.08 4.28 -6.37
C GLN A 185 9.32 5.08 -5.09
N GLN A 186 9.42 6.40 -5.22
CA GLN A 186 9.62 7.28 -4.07
C GLN A 186 8.45 7.20 -3.09
N ALA A 187 7.21 7.19 -3.59
CA ALA A 187 6.02 7.05 -2.74
C ALA A 187 6.03 5.74 -1.94
N VAL A 188 6.41 4.62 -2.55
CA VAL A 188 6.51 3.32 -1.86
C VAL A 188 7.66 3.31 -0.85
N LYS A 189 8.82 3.89 -1.21
CA LYS A 189 9.98 4.04 -0.31
C LYS A 189 9.62 4.86 0.94
N ASP A 190 8.89 5.95 0.74
CA ASP A 190 8.43 6.86 1.81
C ASP A 190 7.19 6.35 2.54
N LYS A 191 6.67 5.16 2.15
CA LYS A 191 5.47 4.55 2.73
C LYS A 191 4.24 5.45 2.63
N ALA A 192 4.09 6.17 1.52
CA ALA A 192 2.92 6.96 1.25
C ALA A 192 1.68 6.07 1.13
N SER A 193 0.56 6.49 1.73
CA SER A 193 -0.74 5.85 1.57
C SER A 193 -1.45 6.26 0.28
N ASP A 194 -1.26 7.52 -0.15
CA ASP A 194 -1.88 8.06 -1.34
C ASP A 194 -0.89 9.01 -2.06
N ILE A 195 -1.00 9.04 -3.40
CA ILE A 195 -0.26 9.96 -4.28
C ILE A 195 -1.31 10.82 -4.99
N HIS A 196 -1.18 12.13 -4.88
CA HIS A 196 -2.09 13.09 -5.48
C HIS A 196 -1.40 13.83 -6.63
N PHE A 197 -2.01 13.84 -7.79
CA PHE A 197 -1.62 14.61 -8.97
C PHE A 197 -2.70 15.66 -9.22
N GLU A 198 -2.38 16.92 -9.00
CA GLU A 198 -3.37 17.99 -8.93
C GLU A 198 -2.99 19.17 -9.84
N PRO A 199 -3.68 19.33 -10.98
CA PRO A 199 -3.52 20.49 -11.83
C PRO A 199 -4.25 21.71 -11.24
N PHE A 200 -3.58 22.85 -11.18
CA PHE A 200 -4.11 24.15 -10.80
C PHE A 200 -3.92 25.13 -11.96
N GLU A 201 -4.42 26.37 -11.79
CA GLU A 201 -4.36 27.40 -12.84
C GLU A 201 -2.93 27.67 -13.31
N ASP A 202 -1.96 27.80 -12.40
CA ASP A 202 -0.58 28.17 -12.72
C ASP A 202 0.46 27.10 -12.38
N GLN A 203 0.05 25.99 -11.77
CA GLN A 203 0.98 24.98 -11.29
C GLN A 203 0.39 23.58 -11.36
N PHE A 204 1.27 22.60 -11.44
CA PHE A 204 0.95 21.19 -11.27
C PHE A 204 1.58 20.71 -9.97
N LYS A 205 0.75 20.21 -9.02
CA LYS A 205 1.22 19.73 -7.72
C LYS A 205 1.18 18.23 -7.65
N ILE A 206 2.26 17.66 -7.09
CA ILE A 206 2.32 16.25 -6.71
C ILE A 206 2.51 16.21 -5.20
N ARG A 207 1.60 15.51 -4.50
CA ARG A 207 1.63 15.42 -3.04
C ARG A 207 1.55 13.97 -2.60
N TYR A 208 2.33 13.61 -1.60
CA TYR A 208 2.26 12.32 -0.92
C TYR A 208 1.52 12.45 0.39
N ARG A 209 0.64 11.50 0.67
CA ARG A 209 0.07 11.35 2.01
C ARG A 209 0.90 10.34 2.77
N ILE A 210 1.68 10.81 3.74
CA ILE A 210 2.53 9.98 4.60
C ILE A 210 2.03 10.14 6.03
N ASP A 211 1.75 9.01 6.71
CA ASP A 211 1.22 9.00 8.08
C ASP A 211 -0.01 9.92 8.29
N GLY A 212 -0.86 10.05 7.26
CA GLY A 212 -2.09 10.84 7.27
C GLY A 212 -1.92 12.31 6.90
N ALA A 213 -0.69 12.85 6.84
CA ALA A 213 -0.40 14.23 6.42
C ALA A 213 0.00 14.29 4.94
N LEU A 214 -0.37 15.39 4.27
CA LEU A 214 0.05 15.65 2.89
C LEU A 214 1.38 16.43 2.88
N TYR A 215 2.32 15.94 2.08
CA TYR A 215 3.60 16.59 1.80
C TYR A 215 3.70 16.87 0.32
N GLU A 216 4.00 18.14 -0.02
CA GLU A 216 4.19 18.57 -1.41
C GLU A 216 5.62 18.24 -1.85
N MET A 217 5.74 17.67 -3.03
CA MET A 217 7.02 17.50 -3.70
C MET A 217 7.43 18.77 -4.42
N ALA A 218 8.70 18.89 -4.84
CA ALA A 218 9.13 19.97 -5.72
C ALA A 218 8.18 20.03 -6.93
N PRO A 219 7.52 21.16 -7.20
CA PRO A 219 6.50 21.23 -8.24
C PRO A 219 7.11 21.04 -9.62
N PRO A 220 6.64 20.05 -10.40
CA PRO A 220 7.07 19.89 -11.77
C PRO A 220 6.49 21.00 -12.66
N PRO A 221 7.06 21.22 -13.85
CA PRO A 221 6.47 22.14 -14.84
C PRO A 221 5.01 21.80 -15.12
N LYS A 222 4.15 22.82 -15.25
CA LYS A 222 2.71 22.65 -15.51
C LYS A 222 2.45 21.87 -16.82
N SER A 223 3.32 22.01 -17.81
CA SER A 223 3.26 21.31 -19.10
C SER A 223 3.22 19.79 -18.96
N LEU A 224 3.75 19.25 -17.84
CA LEU A 224 3.77 17.80 -17.57
C LEU A 224 2.45 17.24 -17.05
N ALA A 225 1.48 18.09 -16.64
CA ALA A 225 0.24 17.61 -16.04
C ALA A 225 -0.50 16.62 -16.98
N LEU A 226 -0.75 17.03 -18.23
CA LEU A 226 -1.50 16.20 -19.18
C LEU A 226 -0.77 14.92 -19.57
N PRO A 227 0.53 14.92 -19.95
CA PRO A 227 1.26 13.69 -20.24
C PRO A 227 1.34 12.70 -19.07
N VAL A 228 1.59 13.20 -17.85
CA VAL A 228 1.66 12.37 -16.63
C VAL A 228 0.31 11.72 -16.32
N ILE A 229 -0.79 12.50 -16.36
CA ILE A 229 -2.13 11.98 -16.12
C ILE A 229 -2.53 10.96 -17.20
N SER A 230 -2.22 11.24 -18.47
CA SER A 230 -2.45 10.30 -19.56
C SER A 230 -1.66 9.00 -19.36
N ARG A 231 -0.41 9.07 -18.92
CA ARG A 231 0.40 7.88 -18.61
C ARG A 231 -0.21 7.05 -17.46
N ILE A 232 -0.68 7.70 -16.40
CA ILE A 232 -1.34 7.01 -15.28
C ILE A 232 -2.62 6.32 -15.78
N LYS A 233 -3.42 6.96 -16.64
CA LYS A 233 -4.62 6.37 -17.25
C LYS A 233 -4.27 5.14 -18.11
N VAL A 234 -3.19 5.20 -18.89
CA VAL A 234 -2.68 4.03 -19.65
C VAL A 234 -2.36 2.88 -18.71
N LEU A 235 -1.58 3.14 -17.66
CA LEU A 235 -1.18 2.11 -16.68
C LEU A 235 -2.39 1.49 -15.95
N ALA A 236 -3.44 2.28 -15.75
CA ALA A 236 -4.68 1.85 -15.07
C ALA A 236 -5.73 1.25 -16.02
N ASN A 237 -5.44 1.12 -17.32
CA ASN A 237 -6.37 0.70 -18.38
C ASN A 237 -7.63 1.57 -18.44
N LEU A 238 -7.50 2.89 -18.21
CA LEU A 238 -8.59 3.87 -18.30
C LEU A 238 -8.67 4.49 -19.69
N ASN A 239 -9.82 5.05 -20.02
CA ASN A 239 -10.03 5.75 -21.30
C ASN A 239 -9.34 7.13 -21.28
N ILE A 240 -8.26 7.29 -22.05
CA ILE A 240 -7.47 8.52 -22.12
C ILE A 240 -8.27 9.66 -22.77
N ALA A 241 -9.09 9.33 -23.78
CA ALA A 241 -9.87 10.32 -24.52
C ALA A 241 -11.06 10.90 -23.74
N GLU A 242 -11.53 10.19 -22.69
CA GLU A 242 -12.62 10.66 -21.84
C GLU A 242 -12.06 11.40 -20.62
N THR A 243 -12.28 12.69 -20.55
CA THR A 243 -11.78 13.58 -19.50
C THR A 243 -12.88 14.32 -18.73
N ARG A 244 -14.16 14.04 -19.07
CA ARG A 244 -15.32 14.77 -18.55
C ARG A 244 -16.05 14.07 -17.42
N ILE A 245 -15.75 12.78 -17.21
CA ILE A 245 -16.36 11.97 -16.17
C ILE A 245 -15.29 11.30 -15.30
N PRO A 246 -15.57 11.06 -14.02
CA PRO A 246 -14.67 10.29 -13.15
C PRO A 246 -14.46 8.87 -13.69
N GLN A 247 -13.27 8.34 -13.50
CA GLN A 247 -12.92 6.96 -13.85
C GLN A 247 -12.12 6.33 -12.70
N ASP A 248 -12.39 5.07 -12.44
CA ASP A 248 -11.66 4.28 -11.42
C ASP A 248 -10.97 3.09 -12.09
N GLY A 249 -9.74 2.80 -11.66
CA GLY A 249 -8.93 1.72 -12.21
C GLY A 249 -7.93 1.16 -11.21
N ARG A 250 -7.09 0.23 -11.69
CA ARG A 250 -6.04 -0.41 -10.89
C ARG A 250 -4.75 -0.54 -11.68
N ILE A 251 -3.62 -0.37 -11.01
CA ILE A 251 -2.29 -0.60 -11.54
C ILE A 251 -1.63 -1.67 -10.67
N LYS A 252 -1.11 -2.73 -11.28
CA LYS A 252 -0.28 -3.73 -10.60
C LYS A 252 1.14 -3.55 -11.12
N ILE A 253 2.08 -3.24 -10.25
CA ILE A 253 3.49 -3.02 -10.60
C ILE A 253 4.40 -3.69 -9.58
N THR A 254 5.60 -4.01 -10.00
CA THR A 254 6.65 -4.50 -9.10
C THR A 254 7.64 -3.36 -8.85
N ILE A 255 7.77 -2.95 -7.58
CA ILE A 255 8.72 -1.90 -7.17
C ILE A 255 9.74 -2.51 -6.22
N SER A 256 11.02 -2.41 -6.57
CA SER A 256 12.12 -2.98 -5.78
C SER A 256 11.90 -4.47 -5.42
N GLY A 257 11.40 -5.27 -6.39
CA GLY A 257 11.12 -6.69 -6.22
C GLY A 257 9.85 -7.02 -5.42
N ARG A 258 9.03 -6.03 -5.07
CA ARG A 258 7.77 -6.21 -4.32
C ARG A 258 6.57 -5.89 -5.18
N PRO A 259 5.55 -6.75 -5.23
CA PRO A 259 4.30 -6.44 -5.92
C PRO A 259 3.52 -5.38 -5.15
N VAL A 260 3.19 -4.29 -5.82
CA VAL A 260 2.40 -3.18 -5.30
C VAL A 260 1.13 -3.03 -6.13
N ASP A 261 0.00 -2.95 -5.46
CA ASP A 261 -1.31 -2.71 -6.08
C ASP A 261 -1.70 -1.25 -5.85
N LEU A 262 -2.07 -0.52 -6.90
CA LEU A 262 -2.48 0.88 -6.81
C LEU A 262 -3.92 1.02 -7.28
N ARG A 263 -4.78 1.57 -6.44
CA ARG A 263 -6.13 1.98 -6.86
C ARG A 263 -6.06 3.40 -7.38
N VAL A 264 -6.55 3.62 -8.58
CA VAL A 264 -6.51 4.91 -9.29
C VAL A 264 -7.92 5.46 -9.39
N SER A 265 -8.08 6.72 -9.00
CA SER A 265 -9.32 7.47 -9.23
C SER A 265 -9.00 8.79 -9.92
N THR A 266 -9.69 9.07 -11.02
CA THR A 266 -9.58 10.33 -11.76
C THR A 266 -10.84 11.16 -11.58
N LEU A 267 -10.67 12.47 -11.42
CA LEU A 267 -11.77 13.40 -11.23
C LEU A 267 -11.57 14.62 -12.13
N PRO A 268 -12.51 14.93 -13.04
CA PRO A 268 -12.49 16.17 -13.83
C PRO A 268 -12.51 17.41 -12.92
N THR A 269 -11.59 18.34 -13.15
CA THR A 269 -11.55 19.64 -12.47
C THR A 269 -11.49 20.77 -13.48
N GLN A 270 -11.57 22.02 -13.03
CA GLN A 270 -11.54 23.20 -13.88
C GLN A 270 -10.22 23.31 -14.70
N PHE A 271 -9.10 22.82 -14.15
CA PHE A 271 -7.76 22.99 -14.75
C PHE A 271 -7.19 21.66 -15.31
N GLY A 272 -8.01 20.64 -15.43
CA GLY A 272 -7.65 19.30 -15.90
C GLY A 272 -8.15 18.21 -14.96
N GLU A 273 -7.78 16.95 -15.22
CA GLU A 273 -8.16 15.85 -14.33
C GLU A 273 -7.24 15.81 -13.10
N SER A 274 -7.81 15.76 -11.91
CA SER A 274 -7.09 15.38 -10.69
C SER A 274 -7.03 13.86 -10.60
N VAL A 275 -5.88 13.31 -10.22
CA VAL A 275 -5.71 11.86 -10.07
C VAL A 275 -5.18 11.55 -8.68
N VAL A 276 -5.79 10.55 -8.04
CA VAL A 276 -5.34 10.03 -6.75
C VAL A 276 -5.05 8.54 -6.91
N LEU A 277 -3.83 8.13 -6.50
CA LEU A 277 -3.45 6.73 -6.43
C LEU A 277 -3.33 6.32 -4.97
N ARG A 278 -4.13 5.35 -4.54
CA ARG A 278 -3.97 4.72 -3.23
C ARG A 278 -3.02 3.55 -3.32
N VAL A 279 -1.97 3.58 -2.50
CA VAL A 279 -0.94 2.54 -2.46
C VAL A 279 -1.38 1.41 -1.54
N LEU A 280 -1.48 0.20 -2.07
CA LEU A 280 -1.79 -1.02 -1.33
C LEU A 280 -0.56 -1.91 -1.33
N ASP A 281 0.31 -1.72 -0.33
CA ASP A 281 1.49 -2.56 -0.14
C ASP A 281 1.14 -3.79 0.68
N LYS A 282 1.01 -4.94 0.02
CA LYS A 282 0.66 -6.23 0.65
C LYS A 282 1.76 -6.78 1.57
N GLY A 283 2.99 -6.28 1.47
CA GLY A 283 4.16 -6.82 2.19
C GLY A 283 4.39 -6.24 3.59
N VAL A 284 3.72 -5.16 3.98
CA VAL A 284 4.06 -4.37 5.17
C VAL A 284 3.07 -4.55 6.32
N VAL A 285 1.89 -5.11 6.09
CA VAL A 285 0.84 -5.16 7.11
C VAL A 285 1.07 -6.32 8.09
N ASN A 286 1.48 -5.95 9.30
CA ASN A 286 1.53 -6.89 10.41
C ASN A 286 0.18 -6.90 11.13
N LEU A 287 -0.52 -8.03 11.05
CA LEU A 287 -1.85 -8.23 11.64
C LEU A 287 -1.79 -8.81 13.05
N ASP A 288 -0.86 -8.39 13.89
CA ASP A 288 -0.78 -8.80 15.28
C ASP A 288 -1.40 -7.74 16.20
N LEU A 289 -2.33 -8.12 17.07
CA LEU A 289 -2.95 -7.20 18.04
C LEU A 289 -1.92 -6.52 18.94
N GLU A 290 -0.85 -7.23 19.33
CA GLU A 290 0.24 -6.72 20.16
C GLU A 290 1.00 -5.54 19.52
N LYS A 291 1.02 -5.48 18.18
CA LYS A 291 1.71 -4.42 17.44
C LYS A 291 0.87 -3.17 17.20
N LEU A 292 -0.41 -3.20 17.55
CA LEU A 292 -1.28 -2.04 17.43
C LEU A 292 -1.03 -0.98 18.52
N SER A 293 -0.15 -1.27 19.47
CA SER A 293 0.19 -0.36 20.60
C SER A 293 -1.01 0.05 21.43
N MET A 294 -2.02 -0.83 21.54
CA MET A 294 -3.16 -0.61 22.43
C MET A 294 -2.81 -1.00 23.88
N PRO A 295 -3.48 -0.40 24.88
CA PRO A 295 -3.36 -0.84 26.25
C PRO A 295 -3.69 -2.32 26.43
N ASP A 296 -2.93 -3.03 27.29
CA ASP A 296 -3.10 -4.47 27.52
C ASP A 296 -4.52 -4.83 27.94
N GLU A 297 -5.13 -4.01 28.81
CA GLU A 297 -6.52 -4.19 29.25
C GLU A 297 -7.52 -4.19 28.08
N ILE A 298 -7.34 -3.29 27.11
CA ILE A 298 -8.19 -3.23 25.90
C ILE A 298 -7.94 -4.46 25.04
N MET A 299 -6.68 -4.85 24.84
CA MET A 299 -6.30 -6.02 24.06
C MET A 299 -6.88 -7.31 24.63
N GLU A 300 -6.80 -7.51 25.95
CA GLU A 300 -7.38 -8.68 26.62
C GLU A 300 -8.91 -8.71 26.48
N ASN A 301 -9.57 -7.57 26.60
CA ASN A 301 -11.01 -7.48 26.38
C ASN A 301 -11.41 -7.77 24.94
N ILE A 302 -10.65 -7.31 23.94
CA ILE A 302 -10.90 -7.66 22.53
C ILE A 302 -10.75 -9.17 22.33
N ARG A 303 -9.67 -9.78 22.86
CA ARG A 303 -9.47 -11.24 22.83
C ARG A 303 -10.62 -12.01 23.45
N ARG A 304 -11.20 -11.48 24.52
CA ARG A 304 -12.39 -12.06 25.15
C ARG A 304 -13.63 -11.92 24.28
N LEU A 305 -13.88 -10.72 23.73
CA LEU A 305 -15.06 -10.42 22.90
C LEU A 305 -15.12 -11.29 21.64
N VAL A 306 -14.00 -11.47 20.94
CA VAL A 306 -13.98 -12.27 19.70
C VAL A 306 -14.09 -13.78 19.95
N LYS A 307 -13.87 -14.24 21.20
CA LYS A 307 -14.03 -15.63 21.63
C LYS A 307 -15.41 -15.95 22.23
N LEU A 308 -16.27 -14.95 22.38
CA LEU A 308 -17.64 -15.18 22.84
C LEU A 308 -18.37 -16.19 21.93
N PRO A 309 -19.35 -16.92 22.45
CA PRO A 309 -20.15 -17.83 21.63
C PRO A 309 -21.05 -17.07 20.64
N ASN A 310 -21.49 -15.88 21.00
CA ASN A 310 -22.36 -15.02 20.18
C ASN A 310 -22.27 -13.57 20.65
N GLY A 311 -22.79 -12.64 19.86
CA GLY A 311 -22.81 -11.22 20.17
C GLY A 311 -22.22 -10.37 19.05
N ILE A 312 -22.31 -9.04 19.20
CA ILE A 312 -21.75 -8.07 18.24
C ILE A 312 -20.62 -7.29 18.90
N PHE A 313 -19.49 -7.25 18.24
CA PHE A 313 -18.37 -6.36 18.54
C PHE A 313 -18.19 -5.35 17.40
N ILE A 314 -18.22 -4.06 17.72
CA ILE A 314 -18.13 -2.97 16.74
C ILE A 314 -16.83 -2.21 16.92
N VAL A 315 -16.13 -1.93 15.82
CA VAL A 315 -15.02 -0.98 15.78
C VAL A 315 -15.47 0.28 15.06
N THR A 316 -15.39 1.43 15.72
CA THR A 316 -15.86 2.70 15.16
C THR A 316 -14.77 3.75 15.07
N GLY A 317 -14.96 4.69 14.16
CA GLY A 317 -14.04 5.81 13.91
C GLY A 317 -14.13 6.30 12.46
N PRO A 318 -13.50 7.42 12.10
CA PRO A 318 -13.48 7.93 10.75
C PRO A 318 -12.71 7.01 9.79
N THR A 319 -12.78 7.34 8.50
CA THR A 319 -11.95 6.69 7.49
C THR A 319 -10.46 6.90 7.81
N GLY A 320 -9.67 5.84 7.67
CA GLY A 320 -8.24 5.89 7.99
C GLY A 320 -7.88 5.79 9.48
N SER A 321 -8.84 5.49 10.37
CA SER A 321 -8.54 5.28 11.81
C SER A 321 -7.97 3.89 12.13
N GLY A 322 -7.80 3.00 11.15
CA GLY A 322 -7.22 1.67 11.34
C GLY A 322 -8.21 0.56 11.72
N LYS A 323 -9.53 0.78 11.56
CA LYS A 323 -10.59 -0.19 11.91
C LYS A 323 -10.37 -1.57 11.28
N THR A 324 -10.12 -1.60 9.97
CA THR A 324 -9.89 -2.85 9.23
C THR A 324 -8.69 -3.62 9.78
N THR A 325 -7.57 -2.92 10.04
CA THR A 325 -6.37 -3.53 10.62
C THR A 325 -6.68 -4.16 11.98
N THR A 326 -7.42 -3.47 12.85
CA THR A 326 -7.81 -3.98 14.16
C THR A 326 -8.73 -5.20 14.04
N LEU A 327 -9.74 -5.16 13.16
CA LEU A 327 -10.64 -6.30 12.93
C LEU A 327 -9.90 -7.50 12.33
N TYR A 328 -9.02 -7.29 11.37
CA TYR A 328 -8.21 -8.36 10.77
C TYR A 328 -7.28 -8.99 11.81
N SER A 329 -6.63 -8.17 12.66
CA SER A 329 -5.81 -8.67 13.76
C SER A 329 -6.63 -9.48 14.76
N ALA A 330 -7.84 -9.03 15.08
CA ALA A 330 -8.75 -9.74 15.97
C ALA A 330 -9.26 -11.06 15.36
N LEU A 331 -9.58 -11.08 14.06
CA LEU A 331 -9.97 -12.30 13.34
C LEU A 331 -8.84 -13.30 13.28
N ARG A 332 -7.60 -12.84 13.07
CA ARG A 332 -6.43 -13.72 13.04
C ARG A 332 -6.21 -14.48 14.36
N GLU A 333 -6.54 -13.88 15.50
CA GLU A 333 -6.47 -14.53 16.83
C GLU A 333 -7.41 -15.74 16.97
N VAL A 334 -8.49 -15.76 16.21
CA VAL A 334 -9.53 -16.81 16.26
C VAL A 334 -9.59 -17.65 14.98
N ASN A 335 -8.70 -17.41 14.03
CA ASN A 335 -8.62 -18.13 12.76
C ASN A 335 -7.88 -19.46 12.97
N THR A 336 -8.61 -20.47 13.37
CA THR A 336 -8.14 -21.85 13.58
C THR A 336 -8.86 -22.79 12.61
N VAL A 337 -8.36 -24.01 12.44
CA VAL A 337 -8.89 -24.99 11.46
C VAL A 337 -10.35 -25.38 11.76
N ASP A 338 -10.76 -25.26 13.01
CA ASP A 338 -12.09 -25.61 13.52
C ASP A 338 -13.07 -24.42 13.57
N VAL A 339 -12.67 -23.24 13.10
CA VAL A 339 -13.51 -22.02 13.11
C VAL A 339 -13.73 -21.52 11.69
N LYS A 340 -14.98 -21.46 11.26
CA LYS A 340 -15.35 -20.94 9.95
C LYS A 340 -15.63 -19.45 10.02
N ILE A 341 -14.80 -18.65 9.34
CA ILE A 341 -14.87 -17.19 9.31
C ILE A 341 -15.29 -16.71 7.93
N LEU A 342 -16.34 -15.91 7.86
CA LEU A 342 -16.82 -15.28 6.63
C LEU A 342 -16.77 -13.76 6.78
N THR A 343 -16.30 -13.06 5.74
CA THR A 343 -16.27 -11.59 5.73
C THR A 343 -16.96 -11.03 4.49
N SER A 344 -17.65 -9.89 4.64
CA SER A 344 -18.16 -9.08 3.54
C SER A 344 -17.50 -7.70 3.59
N GLU A 345 -16.89 -7.27 2.48
CA GLU A 345 -15.98 -6.11 2.45
C GLU A 345 -16.14 -5.28 1.17
N ASP A 346 -15.95 -3.96 1.28
CA ASP A 346 -16.05 -3.04 0.15
C ASP A 346 -14.85 -2.06 0.10
N PRO A 347 -13.75 -2.51 -0.52
CA PRO A 347 -13.42 -3.85 -0.98
C PRO A 347 -12.58 -4.65 0.05
N VAL A 348 -12.19 -5.88 -0.28
CA VAL A 348 -11.16 -6.63 0.46
C VAL A 348 -9.84 -5.89 0.37
N GLU A 349 -9.24 -5.57 1.53
CA GLU A 349 -7.96 -4.83 1.58
C GLU A 349 -6.76 -5.77 1.48
N TYR A 350 -6.77 -6.88 2.21
CA TYR A 350 -5.74 -7.91 2.21
C TYR A 350 -6.37 -9.29 2.25
N GLU A 351 -5.81 -10.22 1.52
CA GLU A 351 -6.18 -11.64 1.59
C GLU A 351 -5.60 -12.27 2.85
N ILE A 352 -6.43 -13.00 3.61
CA ILE A 352 -6.05 -13.69 4.83
C ILE A 352 -6.34 -15.17 4.65
N ASP A 353 -5.29 -15.99 4.71
CA ASP A 353 -5.43 -17.44 4.61
C ASP A 353 -6.37 -17.97 5.69
N GLY A 354 -7.24 -18.90 5.32
CA GLY A 354 -8.21 -19.51 6.22
C GLY A 354 -9.51 -18.70 6.43
N ILE A 355 -9.63 -17.49 5.87
CA ILE A 355 -10.84 -16.66 5.94
C ILE A 355 -11.47 -16.56 4.57
N MET A 356 -12.77 -16.81 4.48
CA MET A 356 -13.52 -16.63 3.24
C MET A 356 -14.02 -15.19 3.12
N GLN A 357 -13.31 -14.40 2.31
CA GLN A 357 -13.57 -12.97 2.14
C GLN A 357 -14.41 -12.70 0.89
N VAL A 358 -15.58 -12.10 1.05
CA VAL A 358 -16.48 -11.76 -0.04
C VAL A 358 -16.42 -10.27 -0.32
N GLN A 359 -16.02 -9.92 -1.53
CA GLN A 359 -16.02 -8.53 -1.97
C GLN A 359 -17.40 -8.12 -2.47
N ILE A 360 -17.90 -7.00 -1.96
CA ILE A 360 -19.15 -6.36 -2.43
C ILE A 360 -19.01 -5.98 -3.90
N ASN A 361 -20.08 -6.20 -4.66
CA ASN A 361 -20.17 -5.85 -6.08
C ASN A 361 -21.55 -5.29 -6.40
N HIS A 362 -21.65 -3.96 -6.36
CA HIS A 362 -22.90 -3.24 -6.62
C HIS A 362 -23.41 -3.43 -8.05
N GLN A 363 -22.54 -3.70 -9.02
CA GLN A 363 -22.93 -3.89 -10.43
C GLN A 363 -23.85 -5.11 -10.63
N VAL A 364 -23.64 -6.15 -9.81
CA VAL A 364 -24.47 -7.37 -9.84
C VAL A 364 -25.46 -7.42 -8.68
N GLY A 365 -25.59 -6.34 -7.91
CA GLY A 365 -26.48 -6.25 -6.77
C GLY A 365 -26.04 -7.07 -5.56
N LEU A 366 -24.73 -7.36 -5.41
CA LEU A 366 -24.17 -8.01 -4.23
C LEU A 366 -23.77 -6.94 -3.22
N ASP A 367 -24.63 -6.68 -2.24
CA ASP A 367 -24.46 -5.75 -1.13
C ASP A 367 -24.23 -6.48 0.21
N PHE A 368 -23.98 -5.72 1.28
CA PHE A 368 -23.74 -6.27 2.62
C PHE A 368 -24.91 -7.10 3.16
N ALA A 369 -26.13 -6.61 3.02
CA ALA A 369 -27.32 -7.30 3.49
C ALA A 369 -27.52 -8.65 2.78
N ARG A 370 -27.29 -8.69 1.47
CA ARG A 370 -27.38 -9.90 0.67
C ARG A 370 -26.30 -10.91 1.01
N CYS A 371 -25.06 -10.44 1.25
CA CYS A 371 -23.96 -11.29 1.73
C CYS A 371 -24.30 -11.91 3.07
N LEU A 372 -24.73 -11.12 4.05
CA LEU A 372 -25.09 -11.62 5.38
C LEU A 372 -26.18 -12.68 5.36
N ARG A 373 -27.26 -12.47 4.57
CA ARG A 373 -28.29 -13.49 4.41
C ARG A 373 -27.77 -14.80 3.82
N ALA A 374 -26.79 -14.72 2.94
CA ALA A 374 -26.13 -15.90 2.39
C ALA A 374 -25.24 -16.59 3.42
N PHE A 375 -24.50 -15.82 4.23
CA PHE A 375 -23.62 -16.34 5.27
C PHE A 375 -24.38 -17.20 6.29
N LEU A 376 -25.55 -16.80 6.73
CA LEU A 376 -26.39 -17.57 7.65
C LEU A 376 -26.77 -18.98 7.15
N ARG A 377 -26.56 -19.27 5.87
CA ARG A 377 -26.75 -20.60 5.25
C ARG A 377 -25.44 -21.30 4.93
N GLN A 378 -24.32 -20.73 5.32
CA GLN A 378 -22.97 -21.24 5.07
C GLN A 378 -22.29 -21.79 6.33
N ASP A 379 -23.06 -21.95 7.42
CA ASP A 379 -22.56 -22.47 8.69
C ASP A 379 -21.32 -21.74 9.22
N PRO A 380 -21.37 -20.42 9.43
CA PRO A 380 -20.24 -19.65 9.95
C PRO A 380 -20.20 -19.68 11.48
N ASP A 381 -19.01 -19.68 12.08
CA ASP A 381 -18.83 -19.40 13.51
C ASP A 381 -18.68 -17.90 13.76
N LYS A 382 -17.94 -17.22 12.88
CA LYS A 382 -17.65 -15.79 12.99
C LYS A 382 -17.98 -15.10 11.67
N ILE A 383 -18.58 -13.93 11.77
CA ILE A 383 -18.95 -13.10 10.61
C ILE A 383 -18.32 -11.72 10.79
N MET A 384 -17.68 -11.19 9.75
CA MET A 384 -17.28 -9.79 9.73
C MET A 384 -18.06 -9.03 8.64
N VAL A 385 -18.63 -7.90 9.04
CA VAL A 385 -19.27 -6.94 8.14
C VAL A 385 -18.38 -5.72 8.03
N GLY A 386 -17.83 -5.47 6.87
CA GLY A 386 -16.90 -4.36 6.61
C GLY A 386 -17.43 -3.05 7.17
N GLU A 387 -18.71 -2.75 6.92
CA GLU A 387 -19.41 -1.64 7.56
C GLU A 387 -20.93 -1.83 7.58
N ILE A 388 -21.60 -1.24 8.59
CA ILE A 388 -23.06 -1.14 8.69
C ILE A 388 -23.46 0.28 8.29
N ARG A 389 -24.15 0.42 7.14
CA ARG A 389 -24.61 1.71 6.60
C ARG A 389 -26.10 1.94 6.75
N ASP A 390 -26.89 0.87 6.82
CA ASP A 390 -28.34 0.88 6.72
C ASP A 390 -29.00 -0.06 7.74
N LEU A 391 -30.30 0.16 7.94
CA LEU A 391 -31.10 -0.63 8.87
C LEU A 391 -31.14 -2.11 8.52
N GLU A 392 -31.23 -2.44 7.23
CA GLU A 392 -31.35 -3.83 6.78
C GLU A 392 -30.13 -4.65 7.17
N THR A 393 -28.93 -4.11 6.88
CA THR A 393 -27.64 -4.73 7.28
C THR A 393 -27.55 -4.85 8.81
N ALA A 394 -27.94 -3.80 9.55
CA ALA A 394 -27.93 -3.81 11.01
C ALA A 394 -28.85 -4.89 11.60
N GLN A 395 -30.09 -5.03 11.07
CA GLN A 395 -31.03 -6.04 11.53
C GLN A 395 -30.54 -7.46 11.30
N ILE A 396 -29.94 -7.75 10.13
CA ILE A 396 -29.43 -9.08 9.83
C ILE A 396 -28.21 -9.39 10.72
N ALA A 397 -27.32 -8.42 10.96
CA ALA A 397 -26.16 -8.57 11.85
C ALA A 397 -26.61 -8.91 13.29
N VAL A 398 -27.62 -8.19 13.81
CA VAL A 398 -28.22 -8.47 15.12
C VAL A 398 -28.88 -9.86 15.14
N GLN A 399 -29.65 -10.20 14.12
CA GLN A 399 -30.30 -11.51 14.02
C GLN A 399 -29.26 -12.65 13.98
N ALA A 400 -28.16 -12.47 13.25
CA ALA A 400 -27.04 -13.42 13.23
C ALA A 400 -26.45 -13.62 14.65
N SER A 401 -26.23 -12.53 15.38
CA SER A 401 -25.68 -12.59 16.73
C SER A 401 -26.60 -13.28 17.73
N LEU A 402 -27.91 -13.06 17.61
CA LEU A 402 -28.90 -13.67 18.50
C LEU A 402 -29.11 -15.18 18.18
N THR A 403 -28.71 -15.62 17.00
CA THR A 403 -28.83 -17.02 16.56
C THR A 403 -27.53 -17.83 16.75
N GLY A 404 -26.56 -17.31 17.52
CA GLY A 404 -25.39 -18.08 17.94
C GLY A 404 -24.08 -17.74 17.24
N HIS A 405 -24.00 -16.60 16.53
CA HIS A 405 -22.79 -16.20 15.82
C HIS A 405 -22.13 -14.99 16.47
N VAL A 406 -20.82 -14.90 16.42
CA VAL A 406 -20.12 -13.64 16.72
C VAL A 406 -20.02 -12.81 15.46
N VAL A 407 -20.53 -11.59 15.54
CA VAL A 407 -20.50 -10.61 14.45
C VAL A 407 -19.54 -9.48 14.79
N LEU A 408 -18.53 -9.29 13.94
CA LEU A 408 -17.64 -8.14 13.99
C LEU A 408 -18.08 -7.15 12.91
N ALA A 409 -18.17 -5.85 13.26
CA ALA A 409 -18.60 -4.85 12.27
C ALA A 409 -17.89 -3.52 12.47
N THR A 410 -17.99 -2.63 11.47
CA THR A 410 -17.56 -1.24 11.64
C THR A 410 -18.71 -0.27 11.50
N LEU A 411 -18.54 0.88 12.17
CA LEU A 411 -19.38 2.07 12.04
C LEU A 411 -18.50 3.32 11.85
N HIS A 412 -19.14 4.41 11.46
CA HIS A 412 -18.51 5.72 11.36
C HIS A 412 -19.11 6.67 12.40
N THR A 413 -18.64 6.58 13.66
CA THR A 413 -18.98 7.53 14.73
C THR A 413 -17.73 8.10 15.37
N ASN A 414 -17.87 9.18 16.11
CA ASN A 414 -16.73 9.88 16.69
C ASN A 414 -16.18 9.20 17.94
N ASP A 415 -17.01 8.52 18.70
CA ASP A 415 -16.67 7.81 19.93
C ASP A 415 -17.49 6.51 20.05
N SER A 416 -17.18 5.69 21.03
CA SER A 416 -17.82 4.39 21.22
C SER A 416 -19.29 4.49 21.69
N PRO A 417 -19.71 5.41 22.60
CA PRO A 417 -21.12 5.57 22.95
C PRO A 417 -21.98 6.08 21.78
N GLY A 418 -21.40 6.89 20.90
CA GLY A 418 -22.05 7.37 19.68
C GLY A 418 -22.45 6.26 18.72
N ALA A 419 -21.77 5.11 18.74
CA ALA A 419 -22.13 3.97 17.93
C ALA A 419 -23.49 3.37 18.33
N VAL A 420 -23.79 3.34 19.63
CA VAL A 420 -25.09 2.89 20.16
C VAL A 420 -26.20 3.79 19.64
N THR A 421 -26.03 5.10 19.77
CA THR A 421 -27.00 6.08 19.26
C THR A 421 -27.16 5.97 17.76
N ARG A 422 -26.07 5.79 17.01
CA ARG A 422 -26.11 5.63 15.56
C ARG A 422 -26.93 4.42 15.11
N LEU A 423 -26.83 3.30 15.82
CA LEU A 423 -27.68 2.11 15.55
C LEU A 423 -29.16 2.42 15.81
N MET A 424 -29.49 3.14 16.88
CA MET A 424 -30.86 3.60 17.15
C MET A 424 -31.38 4.56 16.08
N ASP A 425 -30.54 5.50 15.64
CA ASP A 425 -30.89 6.48 14.59
C ASP A 425 -31.14 5.82 13.23
N MET A 426 -30.47 4.68 12.94
CA MET A 426 -30.78 3.87 11.77
C MET A 426 -32.12 3.16 11.85
N GLY A 427 -32.79 3.16 13.02
CA GLY A 427 -34.09 2.53 13.26
C GLY A 427 -34.01 1.15 13.92
N LEU A 428 -32.85 0.76 14.44
CA LEU A 428 -32.73 -0.49 15.18
C LEU A 428 -33.35 -0.34 16.56
N GLU A 429 -34.18 -1.30 16.96
CA GLU A 429 -34.86 -1.24 18.24
C GLU A 429 -33.87 -1.38 19.43
N PRO A 430 -33.96 -0.54 20.46
CA PRO A 430 -33.02 -0.51 21.58
C PRO A 430 -32.86 -1.83 22.32
N TYR A 431 -33.93 -2.60 22.51
CA TYR A 431 -33.86 -3.90 23.14
C TYR A 431 -33.05 -4.93 22.35
N LEU A 432 -33.02 -4.81 21.01
CA LEU A 432 -32.21 -5.66 20.16
C LEU A 432 -30.72 -5.28 20.30
N ILE A 433 -30.41 -3.98 20.36
CA ILE A 433 -29.03 -3.49 20.60
C ILE A 433 -28.56 -3.99 21.97
N ALA A 434 -29.38 -3.77 23.01
CA ALA A 434 -29.04 -4.19 24.37
C ALA A 434 -28.82 -5.70 24.49
N ALA A 435 -29.56 -6.52 23.75
CA ALA A 435 -29.44 -7.97 23.78
C ALA A 435 -28.28 -8.54 23.00
N SER A 436 -27.77 -7.81 21.99
CA SER A 436 -26.77 -8.32 21.05
C SER A 436 -25.39 -7.66 21.14
N LEU A 437 -25.33 -6.38 21.54
CA LEU A 437 -24.08 -5.62 21.57
C LEU A 437 -23.27 -5.96 22.83
N GLU A 438 -22.04 -6.44 22.63
CA GLU A 438 -21.12 -6.82 23.70
C GLU A 438 -20.03 -5.77 23.93
N GLY A 439 -19.61 -5.06 22.88
CA GLY A 439 -18.60 -4.02 23.00
C GLY A 439 -18.49 -3.13 21.78
N VAL A 440 -18.03 -1.91 22.02
CA VAL A 440 -17.69 -0.95 20.95
C VAL A 440 -16.31 -0.37 21.20
N LEU A 441 -15.41 -0.52 20.22
CA LEU A 441 -14.09 0.09 20.24
C LEU A 441 -14.09 1.36 19.40
N GLY A 442 -13.96 2.51 20.03
CA GLY A 442 -13.65 3.78 19.37
C GLY A 442 -12.16 3.88 19.05
N GLN A 443 -11.79 4.26 17.84
CA GLN A 443 -10.40 4.27 17.40
C GLN A 443 -10.05 5.52 16.60
N ARG A 444 -8.84 6.06 16.87
CA ARG A 444 -8.17 7.12 16.10
C ARG A 444 -6.73 6.73 15.82
N LEU A 445 -6.13 7.32 14.79
CA LEU A 445 -4.70 7.26 14.54
C LEU A 445 -4.11 8.66 14.66
N VAL A 446 -3.07 8.79 15.46
CA VAL A 446 -2.24 9.99 15.61
C VAL A 446 -0.82 9.70 15.09
N ARG A 447 -0.09 10.72 14.65
CA ARG A 447 1.30 10.55 14.23
C ARG A 447 2.19 10.26 15.44
N ARG A 448 3.11 9.34 15.26
CA ARG A 448 4.10 8.98 16.28
C ARG A 448 5.32 9.87 16.17
N ILE A 449 5.82 10.37 17.30
CA ILE A 449 7.08 11.11 17.36
C ILE A 449 8.21 10.24 16.81
N CYS A 450 9.03 10.80 15.94
CA CYS A 450 10.19 10.11 15.39
C CYS A 450 11.16 9.71 16.50
N PRO A 451 11.50 8.43 16.67
CA PRO A 451 12.36 7.98 17.76
C PRO A 451 13.77 8.55 17.69
N THR A 452 14.27 8.83 16.47
CA THR A 452 15.63 9.35 16.24
C THR A 452 15.79 10.79 16.67
N CYS A 453 14.76 11.65 16.51
CA CYS A 453 14.86 13.07 16.86
C CYS A 453 13.93 13.50 18.01
N ARG A 454 13.39 12.52 18.75
CA ARG A 454 12.55 12.76 19.94
C ARG A 454 13.32 13.53 21.00
N THR A 455 12.73 14.64 21.47
CA THR A 455 13.33 15.54 22.44
C THR A 455 12.31 15.88 23.51
N ALA A 456 12.74 15.83 24.77
CA ALA A 456 11.91 16.28 25.89
C ALA A 456 11.84 17.80 25.94
N PHE A 457 10.70 18.34 26.36
CA PHE A 457 10.50 19.75 26.65
C PHE A 457 9.57 19.94 27.84
N GLU A 458 9.61 21.11 28.43
CA GLU A 458 8.67 21.53 29.46
C GLU A 458 7.51 22.30 28.78
N PRO A 459 6.25 21.86 28.95
CA PRO A 459 5.12 22.55 28.34
C PRO A 459 4.90 23.91 29.00
N ASP A 460 4.50 24.90 28.20
CA ASP A 460 4.04 26.17 28.71
C ASP A 460 2.63 26.08 29.31
N GLN A 461 2.23 27.06 30.11
CA GLN A 461 0.93 27.07 30.77
C GLN A 461 -0.23 26.98 29.76
N ALA A 462 -0.09 27.60 28.61
CA ALA A 462 -1.11 27.55 27.56
C ALA A 462 -1.32 26.13 27.00
N THR A 463 -0.27 25.34 26.90
CA THR A 463 -0.35 23.93 26.52
C THR A 463 -1.04 23.09 27.60
N ILE A 464 -0.73 23.32 28.87
CA ILE A 464 -1.35 22.66 30.02
C ILE A 464 -2.86 22.99 30.08
N ASP A 465 -3.21 24.25 29.94
CA ASP A 465 -4.60 24.70 29.94
C ASP A 465 -5.43 24.06 28.81
N LYS A 466 -4.85 23.88 27.63
CA LYS A 466 -5.49 23.18 26.49
C LYS A 466 -5.72 21.70 26.77
N LEU A 467 -4.86 21.06 27.56
CA LEU A 467 -5.05 19.67 27.94
C LEU A 467 -6.23 19.46 28.88
N GLY A 468 -6.62 20.49 29.68
CA GLY A 468 -7.72 20.42 30.62
C GLY A 468 -7.50 19.44 31.78
N VAL A 469 -6.24 19.18 32.13
CA VAL A 469 -5.83 18.28 33.22
C VAL A 469 -5.33 19.10 34.41
N ASP A 470 -5.46 18.54 35.62
CA ASP A 470 -4.93 19.17 36.83
C ASP A 470 -3.41 19.29 36.73
N PRO A 471 -2.79 20.48 36.91
CA PRO A 471 -1.36 20.65 36.94
C PRO A 471 -0.62 19.70 37.88
N ILE A 472 -1.28 19.26 38.96
CA ILE A 472 -0.72 18.29 39.93
C ILE A 472 -0.53 16.92 39.27
N GLU A 473 -1.45 16.48 38.39
CA GLU A 473 -1.40 15.17 37.74
C GLU A 473 -0.28 15.06 36.70
N ILE A 474 0.20 16.20 36.21
CA ILE A 474 1.23 16.28 35.17
C ILE A 474 2.60 16.77 35.68
N ALA A 475 2.72 17.13 36.97
CA ALA A 475 3.93 17.72 37.54
C ALA A 475 5.20 16.85 37.34
N ASP A 476 5.03 15.52 37.39
CA ASP A 476 6.13 14.55 37.17
C ASP A 476 6.18 13.98 35.74
N LYS A 477 5.33 14.46 34.83
CA LYS A 477 5.25 13.95 33.47
C LYS A 477 6.16 14.69 32.52
N LYS A 478 6.80 13.93 31.61
CA LYS A 478 7.66 14.51 30.58
C LYS A 478 6.88 14.61 29.27
N PHE A 479 7.05 15.73 28.60
CA PHE A 479 6.49 15.97 27.26
C PHE A 479 7.59 15.86 26.21
N TYR A 480 7.21 15.47 25.01
CA TYR A 480 8.15 15.22 23.94
C TYR A 480 7.66 15.80 22.62
N PHE A 481 8.62 16.18 21.76
CA PHE A 481 8.37 16.54 20.37
C PHE A 481 9.50 16.03 19.48
N GLY A 482 9.29 16.00 18.18
CA GLY A 482 10.32 15.65 17.20
C GLY A 482 10.95 16.90 16.61
N LYS A 483 12.28 17.04 16.72
CA LYS A 483 13.02 18.19 16.16
C LYS A 483 13.07 18.20 14.64
N GLY A 484 12.78 17.07 14.00
CA GLY A 484 13.05 16.84 12.58
C GLY A 484 14.47 16.28 12.36
N CYS A 485 14.58 15.27 11.51
CA CYS A 485 15.83 14.65 11.08
C CYS A 485 15.66 14.02 9.70
N ALA A 486 16.76 13.50 9.12
CA ALA A 486 16.74 12.82 7.83
C ALA A 486 15.77 11.63 7.81
N ASP A 487 15.68 10.83 8.91
CA ASP A 487 14.82 9.66 9.00
C ASP A 487 13.31 9.98 8.92
N CYS A 488 12.90 11.16 9.32
CA CYS A 488 11.51 11.63 9.27
C CYS A 488 11.28 12.73 8.21
N GLY A 489 12.24 12.95 7.31
CA GLY A 489 12.14 13.99 6.29
C GLY A 489 11.90 15.40 6.87
N GLY A 490 12.47 15.70 8.05
CA GLY A 490 12.30 16.98 8.74
C GLY A 490 10.98 17.16 9.48
N SER A 491 10.02 16.24 9.35
CA SER A 491 8.65 16.39 9.91
C SER A 491 8.56 16.24 11.43
N GLY A 492 9.54 15.61 12.07
CA GLY A 492 9.50 15.24 13.49
C GLY A 492 8.64 14.02 13.82
N TYR A 493 7.94 13.42 12.82
CA TYR A 493 7.04 12.29 13.01
C TYR A 493 7.45 11.12 12.11
N ARG A 494 7.22 9.88 12.60
CA ARG A 494 7.44 8.66 11.81
C ARG A 494 6.53 7.55 12.30
N GLY A 495 5.62 7.11 11.45
CA GLY A 495 4.62 6.10 11.76
C GLY A 495 3.44 6.68 12.53
N ARG A 496 2.51 5.80 12.88
CA ARG A 496 1.24 6.15 13.54
C ARG A 496 1.06 5.37 14.83
N GLN A 497 0.30 5.95 15.76
CA GLN A 497 -0.08 5.39 17.06
C GLN A 497 -1.61 5.30 17.11
N GLY A 498 -2.15 4.15 17.52
CA GLY A 498 -3.58 4.02 17.83
C GLY A 498 -3.93 4.69 19.14
N LEU A 499 -5.07 5.37 19.18
CA LEU A 499 -5.79 5.78 20.39
C LEU A 499 -7.09 5.00 20.45
N PHE A 500 -7.42 4.49 21.62
CA PHE A 500 -8.50 3.54 21.82
C PHE A 500 -9.42 3.92 22.97
N GLU A 501 -10.72 3.69 22.78
CA GLU A 501 -11.79 3.86 23.76
C GLU A 501 -12.70 2.64 23.69
N LEU A 502 -12.71 1.78 24.68
CA LEU A 502 -13.51 0.56 24.68
C LEU A 502 -14.70 0.68 25.62
N LEU A 503 -15.90 0.71 25.05
CA LEU A 503 -17.17 0.58 25.74
C LEU A 503 -17.52 -0.91 25.86
N LEU A 504 -17.51 -1.48 27.07
CA LEU A 504 -18.02 -2.82 27.36
C LEU A 504 -19.47 -2.71 27.81
N VAL A 505 -20.36 -3.44 27.14
CA VAL A 505 -21.80 -3.39 27.43
C VAL A 505 -22.10 -4.37 28.60
N ASN A 506 -22.45 -3.81 29.73
CA ASN A 506 -22.90 -4.54 30.91
C ASN A 506 -24.39 -4.27 31.18
N ASP A 507 -24.98 -4.92 32.23
CA ASP A 507 -26.40 -4.83 32.51
C ASP A 507 -26.86 -3.38 32.74
N THR A 508 -26.09 -2.56 33.46
CA THR A 508 -26.40 -1.14 33.67
C THR A 508 -26.48 -0.35 32.35
N LEU A 509 -25.57 -0.60 31.42
CA LEU A 509 -25.60 0.05 30.12
C LEU A 509 -26.72 -0.54 29.24
N ARG A 510 -27.04 -1.83 29.36
CA ARG A 510 -28.18 -2.45 28.67
C ARG A 510 -29.51 -1.79 29.07
N ASP A 511 -29.69 -1.50 30.35
CA ASP A 511 -30.87 -0.79 30.84
C ASP A 511 -30.98 0.63 30.26
N LEU A 512 -29.86 1.37 30.24
CA LEU A 512 -29.81 2.71 29.67
C LEU A 512 -30.05 2.70 28.16
N ILE A 513 -29.49 1.72 27.41
CA ILE A 513 -29.74 1.54 25.98
C ILE A 513 -31.23 1.28 25.73
N THR A 514 -31.83 0.36 26.51
CA THR A 514 -33.25 0.02 26.40
C THR A 514 -34.15 1.22 26.72
N ALA A 515 -33.74 2.05 27.67
CA ALA A 515 -34.43 3.31 28.03
C ALA A 515 -34.19 4.45 27.00
N ARG A 516 -33.45 4.23 25.89
CA ARG A 516 -33.07 5.26 24.91
C ARG A 516 -32.35 6.45 25.55
N ALA A 517 -31.45 6.19 26.49
CA ALA A 517 -30.69 7.26 27.13
C ALA A 517 -29.84 8.06 26.12
N PRO A 518 -29.73 9.38 26.30
CA PRO A 518 -28.85 10.21 25.44
C PRO A 518 -27.40 9.74 25.48
N THR A 519 -26.66 9.94 24.36
CA THR A 519 -25.24 9.57 24.23
C THR A 519 -24.37 10.05 25.40
N MET A 520 -24.61 11.28 25.89
CA MET A 520 -23.85 11.86 27.00
C MET A 520 -24.08 11.09 28.32
N VAL A 521 -25.28 10.60 28.55
CA VAL A 521 -25.61 9.79 29.75
C VAL A 521 -24.94 8.42 29.67
N LEU A 522 -24.97 7.80 28.48
CA LEU A 522 -24.26 6.55 28.21
C LEU A 522 -22.75 6.72 28.43
N LYS A 523 -22.16 7.81 27.88
CA LYS A 523 -20.74 8.12 28.02
C LYS A 523 -20.35 8.34 29.47
N GLN A 524 -21.10 9.19 30.19
CA GLN A 524 -20.84 9.46 31.61
C GLN A 524 -20.89 8.17 32.43
N LYS A 525 -21.93 7.35 32.22
CA LYS A 525 -22.06 6.08 32.93
C LYS A 525 -20.95 5.09 32.59
N ALA A 526 -20.54 5.01 31.32
CA ALA A 526 -19.43 4.17 30.92
C ALA A 526 -18.11 4.59 31.60
N VAL A 527 -17.83 5.89 31.69
CA VAL A 527 -16.65 6.43 32.38
C VAL A 527 -16.73 6.12 33.90
N GLU A 528 -17.88 6.28 34.53
CA GLU A 528 -18.09 5.88 35.94
C GLU A 528 -17.82 4.39 36.18
N LEU A 529 -18.06 3.56 35.16
CA LEU A 529 -17.82 2.11 35.19
C LEU A 529 -16.38 1.73 34.78
N GLY A 530 -15.50 2.71 34.55
CA GLY A 530 -14.08 2.52 34.29
C GLY A 530 -13.67 2.63 32.82
N MET A 531 -14.56 3.00 31.89
CA MET A 531 -14.20 3.25 30.52
C MET A 531 -13.22 4.44 30.45
N ARG A 532 -12.09 4.26 29.76
CA ARG A 532 -11.19 5.35 29.40
C ARG A 532 -11.59 5.92 28.04
N THR A 533 -11.69 7.24 27.98
CA THR A 533 -12.03 7.94 26.72
C THR A 533 -10.83 8.00 25.77
N LEU A 534 -11.08 8.30 24.50
CA LEU A 534 -10.01 8.58 23.52
C LEU A 534 -9.05 9.66 24.03
N ARG A 535 -9.57 10.64 24.81
CA ARG A 535 -8.75 11.70 25.41
C ARG A 535 -7.82 11.14 26.50
N ASP A 536 -8.30 10.27 27.35
CA ASP A 536 -7.50 9.65 28.42
C ASP A 536 -6.39 8.78 27.84
N ASP A 537 -6.69 7.99 26.80
CA ASP A 537 -5.67 7.19 26.10
C ASP A 537 -4.68 8.09 25.33
N GLY A 538 -5.16 9.23 24.80
CA GLY A 538 -4.30 10.26 24.22
C GLY A 538 -3.32 10.85 25.24
N LEU A 539 -3.76 11.15 26.45
CA LEU A 539 -2.89 11.62 27.54
C LEU A 539 -1.83 10.58 27.91
N ARG A 540 -2.22 9.30 28.00
CA ARG A 540 -1.25 8.21 28.19
C ARG A 540 -0.19 8.23 27.09
N ALA A 541 -0.60 8.31 25.82
CA ALA A 541 0.32 8.32 24.69
C ALA A 541 1.26 9.55 24.67
N ILE A 542 0.80 10.72 25.15
CA ILE A 542 1.65 11.91 25.35
C ILE A 542 2.72 11.64 26.41
N PHE A 543 2.32 11.12 27.56
CA PHE A 543 3.24 10.87 28.69
C PHE A 543 4.25 9.75 28.40
N ASP A 544 3.85 8.74 27.63
CA ASP A 544 4.76 7.71 27.08
C ASP A 544 5.73 8.29 26.03
N GLY A 545 5.49 9.53 25.61
CA GLY A 545 6.27 10.20 24.56
C GLY A 545 6.09 9.57 23.19
N ALA A 546 4.95 8.94 22.95
CA ALA A 546 4.62 8.34 21.67
C ALA A 546 4.09 9.37 20.66
N THR A 547 3.36 10.38 21.13
CA THR A 547 2.79 11.45 20.29
C THR A 547 2.85 12.81 20.97
N THR A 548 2.44 13.86 20.26
CA THR A 548 2.44 15.24 20.77
C THR A 548 1.06 15.66 21.27
N VAL A 549 1.03 16.74 22.06
CA VAL A 549 -0.20 17.37 22.53
C VAL A 549 -1.11 17.77 21.37
N ASP A 550 -0.54 18.42 20.35
CA ASP A 550 -1.29 18.91 19.19
C ASP A 550 -1.99 17.79 18.42
N GLU A 551 -1.31 16.63 18.27
CA GLU A 551 -1.92 15.47 17.61
C GLU A 551 -3.11 14.91 18.40
N VAL A 552 -3.01 14.82 19.73
CA VAL A 552 -4.12 14.34 20.56
C VAL A 552 -5.29 15.33 20.53
N LEU A 553 -5.01 16.63 20.70
CA LEU A 553 -6.05 17.67 20.68
C LEU A 553 -6.82 17.74 19.36
N LYS A 554 -6.14 17.41 18.24
CA LYS A 554 -6.75 17.42 16.92
C LYS A 554 -7.80 16.32 16.73
N TYR A 555 -7.67 15.20 17.43
CA TYR A 555 -8.48 14.01 17.16
C TYR A 555 -9.35 13.55 18.33
N THR A 556 -9.20 14.15 19.53
CA THR A 556 -9.97 13.85 20.74
C THR A 556 -10.56 15.12 21.35
#